data_4e011eded29abd67870fb6c8b21d1573
#
_entry.id   4e011eded29abd67870fb6c8b21d1573
#
_cell.length_a   1.000
_cell.length_b   1.000
_cell.length_c   1.000
_cell.angle_alpha   90.00
_cell.angle_beta   90.00
_cell.angle_gamma   90.00
#
_symmetry.space_group_name_H-M   'P 1'
#
loop_
_entity.id
_entity.type
_entity.pdbx_description
1 polymer ?
#
loop_
_entity_poly.entity_id
_entity_poly.type
_entity_poly.pdbx_seq_one_letter_code
_entity_poly.pdbx_strand_id
1 'polypeptide(L)'
;FVLYGYMNRGNHEGYEGICVYHYNHDKNVAEERAFIPVSESFEFLQKDLEKLSYVNEKNELFLLLAKNLYKVNIEENSSEILEEGIKNTNFVSSDNNDHAAWLVSTGDDRGCLKEIDFDTGETRVITPEKGQRLRAVGFMNEDLIYGILHKSDILTDADGHKSEGIRILRIEDFDGNVKKEYQKDGLYITDISVGSTLIEFELSAKSGDAAYVAQKKDNIMNNKKAAANTVKVEMSSAARTG
;
A
#
# COMPACT_ATOMS: atom_id res chain seq x y z
N PHE A 1 -0.36 -19.77 7.35
CA PHE A 1 0.88 -19.12 7.74
C PHE A 1 1.90 -19.13 6.59
N VAL A 2 2.81 -18.21 6.63
CA VAL A 2 3.83 -18.00 5.59
C VAL A 2 5.20 -18.23 6.18
N LEU A 3 6.02 -19.03 5.52
CA LEU A 3 7.42 -19.30 5.92
C LEU A 3 8.37 -18.84 4.81
N TYR A 4 9.35 -18.02 5.18
CA TYR A 4 10.42 -17.60 4.31
C TYR A 4 11.73 -18.35 4.66
N GLY A 5 12.47 -18.73 3.64
CA GLY A 5 13.82 -19.24 3.82
C GLY A 5 14.33 -20.04 2.63
N TYR A 6 15.56 -20.55 2.81
CA TYR A 6 16.15 -21.49 1.88
C TYR A 6 15.64 -22.90 2.16
N MET A 7 15.12 -23.56 1.12
CA MET A 7 14.53 -24.89 1.23
C MET A 7 15.63 -25.94 1.16
N ASN A 8 15.97 -26.52 2.31
CA ASN A 8 17.02 -27.53 2.41
C ASN A 8 16.54 -28.95 2.05
N ARG A 9 15.23 -29.16 1.91
CA ARG A 9 14.61 -30.47 1.65
C ARG A 9 13.21 -30.29 1.03
N GLY A 10 12.73 -31.32 0.40
CA GLY A 10 11.37 -31.39 -0.16
C GLY A 10 11.27 -30.94 -1.61
N ASN A 11 10.08 -30.61 -2.05
CA ASN A 11 9.78 -30.31 -3.46
C ASN A 11 10.52 -29.05 -3.98
N HIS A 12 10.92 -28.17 -3.10
CA HIS A 12 11.58 -26.90 -3.43
C HIS A 12 13.05 -26.87 -2.96
N GLU A 13 13.67 -28.04 -2.78
CA GLU A 13 15.08 -28.14 -2.36
C GLU A 13 15.99 -27.34 -3.31
N GLY A 14 16.87 -26.53 -2.71
CA GLY A 14 17.81 -25.68 -3.45
C GLY A 14 17.27 -24.29 -3.82
N TYR A 15 16.02 -23.98 -3.52
CA TYR A 15 15.43 -22.68 -3.78
C TYR A 15 15.23 -21.87 -2.49
N GLU A 16 15.37 -20.58 -2.61
CA GLU A 16 14.97 -19.61 -1.60
C GLU A 16 13.61 -19.02 -1.97
N GLY A 17 12.73 -18.87 -0.99
CA GLY A 17 11.39 -18.39 -1.27
C GLY A 17 10.46 -18.38 -0.08
N ILE A 18 9.20 -18.13 -0.39
CA ILE A 18 8.09 -18.13 0.55
C ILE A 18 7.21 -19.35 0.29
N CYS A 19 7.02 -20.17 1.33
CA CYS A 19 6.01 -21.21 1.34
C CYS A 19 4.76 -20.71 2.06
N VAL A 20 3.61 -20.83 1.42
CA VAL A 20 2.30 -20.55 2.00
C VAL A 20 1.69 -21.86 2.46
N TYR A 21 1.31 -21.93 3.72
CA TYR A 21 0.68 -23.10 4.33
C TYR A 21 -0.70 -22.76 4.87
N HIS A 22 -1.62 -23.68 4.66
CA HIS A 22 -2.91 -23.71 5.33
C HIS A 22 -2.94 -24.83 6.37
N TYR A 23 -3.39 -24.53 7.59
CA TYR A 23 -3.59 -25.54 8.60
C TYR A 23 -4.99 -26.15 8.48
N ASN A 24 -5.04 -27.41 8.08
CA ASN A 24 -6.30 -28.15 7.96
C ASN A 24 -6.65 -28.73 9.34
N HIS A 25 -7.67 -28.18 9.99
CA HIS A 25 -8.11 -28.58 11.32
C HIS A 25 -8.66 -30.00 11.36
N ASP A 26 -9.36 -30.46 10.31
CA ASP A 26 -9.98 -31.79 10.28
C ASP A 26 -8.93 -32.90 10.19
N LYS A 27 -7.87 -32.65 9.43
CA LYS A 27 -6.75 -33.58 9.27
C LYS A 27 -5.64 -33.36 10.28
N ASN A 28 -5.65 -32.26 11.01
CA ASN A 28 -4.59 -31.83 11.94
C ASN A 28 -3.21 -31.77 11.29
N VAL A 29 -3.14 -31.22 10.07
CA VAL A 29 -1.90 -31.09 9.29
C VAL A 29 -1.77 -29.72 8.65
N ALA A 30 -0.52 -29.26 8.47
CA ALA A 30 -0.22 -28.11 7.64
C ALA A 30 -0.03 -28.59 6.19
N GLU A 31 -0.80 -28.04 5.28
CA GLU A 31 -0.75 -28.35 3.85
C GLU A 31 -0.15 -27.16 3.11
N GLU A 32 0.90 -27.41 2.30
CA GLU A 32 1.47 -26.38 1.45
C GLU A 32 0.48 -26.02 0.33
N ARG A 33 0.28 -24.71 0.13
CA ARG A 33 -0.66 -24.18 -0.85
C ARG A 33 0.02 -23.46 -2.01
N ALA A 34 1.17 -22.86 -1.75
CA ALA A 34 1.96 -22.23 -2.78
C ALA A 34 3.44 -22.12 -2.35
N PHE A 35 4.31 -22.10 -3.35
CA PHE A 35 5.68 -21.69 -3.20
C PHE A 35 5.96 -20.53 -4.15
N ILE A 36 6.47 -19.42 -3.60
CA ILE A 36 6.83 -18.22 -4.36
C ILE A 36 8.35 -18.07 -4.24
N PRO A 37 9.11 -18.33 -5.31
CA PRO A 37 10.54 -18.14 -5.30
C PRO A 37 10.89 -16.65 -5.21
N VAL A 38 11.69 -16.27 -4.24
CA VAL A 38 12.19 -14.90 -4.05
C VAL A 38 13.63 -14.95 -3.53
N SER A 39 14.42 -13.98 -3.94
CA SER A 39 15.83 -13.84 -3.55
C SER A 39 16.14 -12.53 -2.82
N GLU A 40 15.12 -11.80 -2.43
CA GLU A 40 15.25 -10.55 -1.66
C GLU A 40 15.58 -10.85 -0.21
N SER A 41 16.27 -9.92 0.49
CA SER A 41 16.56 -10.12 1.91
C SER A 41 15.30 -10.11 2.76
N PHE A 42 15.32 -10.85 3.87
CA PHE A 42 14.19 -10.95 4.81
C PHE A 42 13.67 -9.58 5.27
N GLU A 43 14.57 -8.62 5.52
CA GLU A 43 14.17 -7.27 5.98
C GLU A 43 13.36 -6.50 4.95
N PHE A 44 13.61 -6.71 3.65
CA PHE A 44 12.79 -6.12 2.59
C PHE A 44 11.44 -6.83 2.46
N LEU A 45 11.45 -8.15 2.48
CA LEU A 45 10.24 -8.96 2.40
C LEU A 45 9.31 -8.72 3.59
N GLN A 46 9.86 -8.57 4.80
CA GLN A 46 9.09 -8.25 5.99
C GLN A 46 8.31 -6.93 5.83
N LYS A 47 8.99 -5.87 5.35
CA LYS A 47 8.35 -4.56 5.12
C LYS A 47 7.24 -4.61 4.07
N ASP A 48 7.39 -5.43 3.06
CA ASP A 48 6.36 -5.62 2.05
C ASP A 48 5.16 -6.37 2.63
N LEU A 49 5.42 -7.48 3.34
CA LEU A 49 4.38 -8.29 3.99
C LEU A 49 3.64 -7.54 5.11
N GLU A 50 4.32 -6.64 5.84
CA GLU A 50 3.69 -5.75 6.81
C GLU A 50 2.73 -4.76 6.17
N LYS A 51 2.97 -4.38 4.92
CA LYS A 51 2.08 -3.49 4.16
C LYS A 51 0.84 -4.19 3.64
N LEU A 52 0.98 -5.43 3.22
CA LEU A 52 -0.15 -6.23 2.77
C LEU A 52 0.10 -7.71 3.03
N SER A 53 -0.75 -8.26 3.90
CA SER A 53 -0.99 -9.69 4.08
C SER A 53 -2.46 -9.85 4.47
N TYR A 54 -3.30 -10.24 3.51
CA TYR A 54 -4.75 -10.28 3.69
C TYR A 54 -5.34 -11.57 3.13
N VAL A 55 -6.30 -12.16 3.85
CA VAL A 55 -7.08 -13.30 3.38
C VAL A 55 -8.55 -12.90 3.35
N ASN A 56 -9.17 -13.00 2.19
CA ASN A 56 -10.59 -12.71 2.02
C ASN A 56 -11.49 -13.90 2.36
N GLU A 57 -12.81 -13.70 2.34
CA GLU A 57 -13.81 -14.74 2.61
C GLU A 57 -13.84 -15.86 1.56
N LYS A 58 -13.20 -15.66 0.40
CA LYS A 58 -13.06 -16.65 -0.67
C LYS A 58 -11.83 -17.55 -0.51
N ASN A 59 -11.13 -17.47 0.63
CA ASN A 59 -9.85 -18.16 0.88
C ASN A 59 -8.75 -17.79 -0.13
N GLU A 60 -8.72 -16.53 -0.56
CA GLU A 60 -7.66 -15.98 -1.38
C GLU A 60 -6.73 -15.13 -0.49
N LEU A 61 -5.44 -15.46 -0.51
CA LEU A 61 -4.41 -14.73 0.21
C LEU A 61 -3.73 -13.72 -0.73
N PHE A 62 -3.72 -12.46 -0.33
CA PHE A 62 -3.04 -11.39 -1.04
C PHE A 62 -1.79 -10.97 -0.27
N LEU A 63 -0.67 -10.85 -1.00
CA LEU A 63 0.63 -10.51 -0.45
C LEU A 63 1.32 -9.46 -1.32
N LEU A 64 1.84 -8.40 -0.70
CA LEU A 64 2.85 -7.57 -1.35
C LEU A 64 4.21 -8.22 -1.08
N LEU A 65 4.97 -8.51 -2.15
CA LEU A 65 6.21 -9.26 -2.04
C LEU A 65 7.14 -8.94 -3.20
N ALA A 66 8.37 -8.52 -2.90
CA ALA A 66 9.39 -8.23 -3.91
C ALA A 66 8.86 -7.32 -5.04
N LYS A 67 8.14 -6.27 -4.68
CA LYS A 67 7.48 -5.30 -5.60
C LYS A 67 6.35 -5.86 -6.44
N ASN A 68 5.84 -7.04 -6.14
CA ASN A 68 4.72 -7.64 -6.84
C ASN A 68 3.56 -7.88 -5.88
N LEU A 69 2.35 -7.70 -6.39
CA LEU A 69 1.12 -8.08 -5.70
C LEU A 69 0.74 -9.48 -6.14
N TYR A 70 0.82 -10.41 -5.21
CA TYR A 70 0.45 -11.81 -5.40
C TYR A 70 -0.95 -12.09 -4.88
N LYS A 71 -1.65 -12.95 -5.59
CA LYS A 71 -2.86 -13.63 -5.12
C LYS A 71 -2.57 -15.13 -5.07
N VAL A 72 -2.85 -15.75 -3.94
CA VAL A 72 -2.74 -17.20 -3.73
C VAL A 72 -4.12 -17.74 -3.44
N ASN A 73 -4.62 -18.62 -4.30
CA ASN A 73 -5.85 -19.36 -4.04
C ASN A 73 -5.51 -20.57 -3.17
N ILE A 74 -5.98 -20.53 -1.92
CA ILE A 74 -5.66 -21.55 -0.90
C ILE A 74 -6.33 -22.88 -1.22
N GLU A 75 -7.48 -22.89 -1.87
CA GLU A 75 -8.21 -24.12 -2.22
C GLU A 75 -7.64 -24.81 -3.46
N GLU A 76 -7.30 -24.02 -4.47
CA GLU A 76 -6.81 -24.53 -5.76
C GLU A 76 -5.29 -24.77 -5.79
N ASN A 77 -4.57 -24.37 -4.73
CA ASN A 77 -3.09 -24.43 -4.66
C ASN A 77 -2.42 -23.70 -5.83
N SER A 78 -2.94 -22.55 -6.20
CA SER A 78 -2.44 -21.74 -7.29
C SER A 78 -2.03 -20.36 -6.81
N SER A 79 -1.08 -19.73 -7.51
CA SER A 79 -0.70 -18.35 -7.28
C SER A 79 -0.56 -17.61 -8.60
N GLU A 80 -0.93 -16.34 -8.60
CA GLU A 80 -0.79 -15.42 -9.72
C GLU A 80 -0.26 -14.07 -9.27
N ILE A 81 0.36 -13.35 -10.17
CA ILE A 81 0.78 -11.97 -9.95
C ILE A 81 -0.30 -11.06 -10.53
N LEU A 82 -0.94 -10.27 -9.68
CA LEU A 82 -1.97 -9.29 -10.08
C LEU A 82 -1.35 -8.00 -10.63
N GLU A 83 -0.19 -7.61 -10.10
CA GLU A 83 0.53 -6.41 -10.50
C GLU A 83 2.03 -6.59 -10.26
N GLU A 84 2.86 -6.07 -11.16
CA GLU A 84 4.32 -6.10 -11.08
C GLU A 84 4.92 -4.71 -10.92
N GLY A 85 6.10 -4.63 -10.32
CA GLY A 85 6.88 -3.40 -10.26
C GLY A 85 6.34 -2.33 -9.32
N ILE A 86 5.51 -2.69 -8.37
CA ILE A 86 4.97 -1.78 -7.35
C ILE A 86 6.12 -1.28 -6.46
N LYS A 87 6.29 0.04 -6.41
CA LYS A 87 7.22 0.64 -5.44
C LYS A 87 6.56 0.70 -4.07
N ASN A 88 7.18 0.12 -3.08
CA ASN A 88 6.69 0.10 -1.70
C ASN A 88 6.33 1.51 -1.16
N THR A 89 7.08 2.55 -1.57
CA THR A 89 6.79 3.95 -1.21
C THR A 89 5.51 4.51 -1.80
N ASN A 90 4.95 3.86 -2.83
CA ASN A 90 3.75 4.30 -3.55
C ASN A 90 2.56 3.38 -3.31
N PHE A 91 2.68 2.42 -2.41
CA PHE A 91 1.65 1.47 -2.04
C PHE A 91 1.07 1.83 -0.68
N VAL A 92 -0.23 1.86 -0.58
CA VAL A 92 -0.98 2.04 0.67
C VAL A 92 -2.08 1.00 0.76
N SER A 93 -2.40 0.56 1.97
CA SER A 93 -3.53 -0.33 2.25
C SER A 93 -4.44 0.26 3.32
N SER A 94 -5.69 -0.17 3.34
CA SER A 94 -6.64 0.13 4.41
C SER A 94 -6.20 -0.52 5.73
N ASP A 95 -6.74 -0.05 6.85
CA ASP A 95 -6.45 -0.61 8.18
C ASP A 95 -6.83 -2.10 8.27
N ASN A 96 -7.84 -2.51 7.52
CA ASN A 96 -8.30 -3.90 7.43
C ASN A 96 -7.55 -4.70 6.36
N ASN A 97 -6.72 -4.06 5.54
CA ASN A 97 -6.07 -4.64 4.36
C ASN A 97 -7.03 -5.19 3.28
N ASP A 98 -8.31 -4.89 3.35
CA ASP A 98 -9.31 -5.28 2.35
C ASP A 98 -9.25 -4.41 1.08
N HIS A 99 -8.64 -3.21 1.18
CA HIS A 99 -8.38 -2.31 0.06
C HIS A 99 -6.90 -1.95 -0.02
N ALA A 100 -6.41 -1.74 -1.23
CA ALA A 100 -5.09 -1.17 -1.46
C ALA A 100 -5.08 -0.24 -2.68
N ALA A 101 -4.14 0.72 -2.68
CA ALA A 101 -3.92 1.59 -3.81
C ALA A 101 -2.44 1.84 -4.07
N TRP A 102 -2.07 1.99 -5.33
CA TRP A 102 -0.69 2.25 -5.75
C TRP A 102 -0.61 3.07 -7.03
N LEU A 103 0.53 3.71 -7.24
CA LEU A 103 0.81 4.42 -8.48
C LEU A 103 1.26 3.46 -9.57
N VAL A 104 0.58 3.52 -10.72
CA VAL A 104 0.99 2.83 -11.95
C VAL A 104 1.51 3.85 -12.97
N SER A 105 2.59 3.47 -13.67
CA SER A 105 3.14 4.31 -14.73
C SER A 105 2.33 4.16 -16.01
N THR A 106 1.91 5.27 -16.58
CA THR A 106 1.14 5.30 -17.85
C THR A 106 2.00 5.67 -19.06
N GLY A 107 3.33 5.72 -18.90
CA GLY A 107 4.26 6.07 -19.98
C GLY A 107 4.34 7.57 -20.31
N ASP A 108 3.49 8.39 -19.72
CA ASP A 108 3.40 9.84 -19.96
C ASP A 108 3.78 10.72 -18.76
N ASP A 109 4.57 10.21 -17.84
CA ASP A 109 5.04 10.92 -16.63
C ASP A 109 3.95 11.32 -15.61
N ARG A 110 2.67 11.07 -15.88
CA ARG A 110 1.58 11.48 -15.00
C ARG A 110 1.38 10.49 -13.84
N GLY A 111 1.42 9.20 -14.17
CA GLY A 111 1.00 8.14 -13.27
C GLY A 111 -0.51 8.16 -13.02
N CYS A 112 -1.10 7.00 -12.80
CA CYS A 112 -2.47 6.87 -12.33
C CYS A 112 -2.45 6.19 -10.97
N LEU A 113 -3.45 6.41 -10.14
CA LEU A 113 -3.68 5.57 -8.98
C LEU A 113 -4.57 4.40 -9.40
N LYS A 114 -4.11 3.19 -9.16
CA LYS A 114 -4.93 1.98 -9.24
C LYS A 114 -5.31 1.57 -7.83
N GLU A 115 -6.57 1.24 -7.63
CA GLU A 115 -7.13 0.77 -6.37
C GLU A 115 -7.80 -0.57 -6.60
N ILE A 116 -7.75 -1.43 -5.60
CA ILE A 116 -8.38 -2.75 -5.58
C ILE A 116 -9.15 -2.93 -4.27
N ASP A 117 -10.33 -3.54 -4.38
CA ASP A 117 -11.07 -4.18 -3.31
C ASP A 117 -10.77 -5.69 -3.38
N PHE A 118 -10.12 -6.24 -2.37
CA PHE A 118 -9.70 -7.64 -2.34
C PHE A 118 -10.85 -8.62 -2.07
N ASP A 119 -11.96 -8.18 -1.51
CA ASP A 119 -13.12 -9.04 -1.24
C ASP A 119 -13.93 -9.28 -2.52
N THR A 120 -14.12 -8.25 -3.31
CA THR A 120 -14.82 -8.34 -4.59
C THR A 120 -13.89 -8.74 -5.74
N GLY A 121 -12.62 -8.33 -5.68
CA GLY A 121 -11.64 -8.40 -6.75
C GLY A 121 -11.79 -7.27 -7.77
N GLU A 122 -12.67 -6.31 -7.52
CA GLU A 122 -12.87 -5.16 -8.40
C GLU A 122 -11.69 -4.18 -8.32
N THR A 123 -11.41 -3.53 -9.43
CA THR A 123 -10.35 -2.52 -9.52
C THR A 123 -10.87 -1.25 -10.16
N ARG A 124 -10.35 -0.10 -9.72
CA ARG A 124 -10.57 1.18 -10.40
C ARG A 124 -9.27 1.92 -10.63
N VAL A 125 -9.30 2.87 -11.57
CA VAL A 125 -8.14 3.70 -11.92
C VAL A 125 -8.53 5.16 -11.86
N ILE A 126 -7.82 5.93 -11.05
CA ILE A 126 -7.95 7.38 -10.94
C ILE A 126 -6.87 8.02 -11.82
N THR A 127 -7.31 8.72 -12.85
CA THR A 127 -6.41 9.37 -13.81
C THR A 127 -6.31 10.86 -13.50
N PRO A 128 -5.08 11.42 -13.36
CA PRO A 128 -4.90 12.84 -13.13
C PRO A 128 -5.23 13.65 -14.38
N GLU A 129 -5.69 14.88 -14.19
CA GLU A 129 -5.84 15.84 -15.28
C GLU A 129 -4.47 16.24 -15.88
N LYS A 130 -4.52 16.92 -17.02
CA LYS A 130 -3.29 17.41 -17.66
C LYS A 130 -2.49 18.34 -16.74
N GLY A 131 -1.24 18.02 -16.51
CA GLY A 131 -0.33 18.77 -15.64
C GLY A 131 -0.42 18.43 -14.17
N GLN A 132 -1.35 17.58 -13.78
CA GLN A 132 -1.46 17.04 -12.42
C GLN A 132 -0.65 15.76 -12.25
N ARG A 133 -0.38 15.43 -11.00
CA ARG A 133 0.14 14.15 -10.52
C ARG A 133 -0.67 13.73 -9.30
N LEU A 134 -0.75 12.44 -9.07
CA LEU A 134 -1.39 11.87 -7.91
C LEU A 134 -0.35 11.30 -6.94
N ARG A 135 -0.68 11.34 -5.66
CA ARG A 135 0.09 10.71 -4.59
C ARG A 135 -0.87 9.93 -3.69
N ALA A 136 -0.69 8.62 -3.60
CA ALA A 136 -1.39 7.83 -2.60
C ALA A 136 -0.92 8.27 -1.20
N VAL A 137 -1.86 8.46 -0.28
CA VAL A 137 -1.57 8.92 1.09
C VAL A 137 -1.93 7.83 2.10
N GLY A 138 -3.09 7.21 1.96
CA GLY A 138 -3.57 6.18 2.87
C GLY A 138 -5.05 5.92 2.69
N PHE A 139 -5.64 5.28 3.68
CA PHE A 139 -7.07 5.04 3.77
C PHE A 139 -7.61 5.50 5.11
N MET A 140 -8.88 5.84 5.14
CA MET A 140 -9.64 6.09 6.37
C MET A 140 -11.04 5.51 6.20
N ASN A 141 -11.37 4.46 6.97
CA ASN A 141 -12.62 3.70 6.84
C ASN A 141 -12.88 3.23 5.40
N GLU A 142 -11.90 2.61 4.77
CA GLU A 142 -11.98 2.09 3.39
C GLU A 142 -12.02 3.18 2.30
N ASP A 143 -12.21 4.46 2.66
CA ASP A 143 -12.13 5.57 1.71
C ASP A 143 -10.65 5.91 1.42
N LEU A 144 -10.31 5.97 0.13
CA LEU A 144 -8.95 6.31 -0.32
C LEU A 144 -8.65 7.79 -0.10
N ILE A 145 -7.50 8.07 0.52
CA ILE A 145 -6.95 9.41 0.69
C ILE A 145 -5.81 9.59 -0.31
N TYR A 146 -5.92 10.60 -1.15
CA TYR A 146 -4.86 10.90 -2.11
C TYR A 146 -4.66 12.40 -2.30
N GLY A 147 -3.42 12.75 -2.63
CA GLY A 147 -3.03 14.10 -2.96
C GLY A 147 -3.02 14.36 -4.46
N ILE A 148 -3.48 15.55 -4.85
CA ILE A 148 -3.36 16.08 -6.20
C ILE A 148 -2.34 17.22 -6.14
N LEU A 149 -1.29 17.12 -6.95
CA LEU A 149 -0.24 18.12 -7.07
C LEU A 149 0.01 18.45 -8.54
N HIS A 150 0.56 19.61 -8.81
CA HIS A 150 0.99 19.97 -10.17
C HIS A 150 2.50 19.72 -10.32
N LYS A 151 2.99 19.59 -11.54
CA LYS A 151 4.44 19.46 -11.78
C LYS A 151 5.22 20.64 -11.19
N SER A 152 4.64 21.84 -11.17
CA SER A 152 5.20 23.04 -10.57
C SER A 152 5.26 23.01 -9.04
N ASP A 153 4.62 22.04 -8.38
CA ASP A 153 4.61 21.88 -6.94
C ASP A 153 5.66 20.85 -6.48
N ILE A 154 6.48 20.39 -7.41
CA ILE A 154 7.66 19.57 -7.13
C ILE A 154 8.86 20.50 -7.24
N LEU A 155 9.39 20.90 -6.09
CA LEU A 155 10.53 21.81 -5.99
C LEU A 155 11.82 20.98 -5.92
N THR A 156 12.91 21.53 -6.46
CA THR A 156 14.23 20.90 -6.37
C THR A 156 15.20 21.92 -5.80
N ASP A 157 15.83 21.58 -4.69
CA ASP A 157 16.82 22.44 -4.05
C ASP A 157 18.18 22.41 -4.80
N ALA A 158 19.15 23.19 -4.30
CA ALA A 158 20.48 23.31 -4.90
C ALA A 158 21.27 21.99 -4.87
N ASP A 159 20.95 21.11 -3.94
CA ASP A 159 21.59 19.78 -3.76
C ASP A 159 20.88 18.69 -4.57
N GLY A 160 19.80 19.03 -5.28
CA GLY A 160 19.03 18.11 -6.10
C GLY A 160 17.95 17.33 -5.34
N HIS A 161 17.69 17.63 -4.07
CA HIS A 161 16.60 17.00 -3.32
C HIS A 161 15.26 17.55 -3.78
N LYS A 162 14.31 16.64 -3.95
CA LYS A 162 12.95 16.98 -4.36
C LYS A 162 12.03 17.05 -3.14
N SER A 163 11.24 18.10 -3.08
CA SER A 163 10.13 18.26 -2.14
C SER A 163 8.82 18.43 -2.90
N GLU A 164 7.77 17.80 -2.42
CA GLU A 164 6.45 17.78 -3.07
C GLU A 164 5.43 18.46 -2.18
N GLY A 165 4.62 19.34 -2.77
CA GLY A 165 3.51 19.99 -2.08
C GLY A 165 2.18 19.51 -2.66
N ILE A 166 1.35 18.85 -1.84
CA ILE A 166 -0.01 18.48 -2.22
C ILE A 166 -0.86 19.75 -2.21
N ARG A 167 -1.49 20.04 -3.32
CA ARG A 167 -2.37 21.21 -3.50
C ARG A 167 -3.77 20.92 -3.01
N ILE A 168 -4.30 19.74 -3.35
CA ILE A 168 -5.63 19.27 -2.98
C ILE A 168 -5.48 17.91 -2.32
N LEU A 169 -6.01 17.75 -1.12
CA LEU A 169 -6.16 16.45 -0.48
C LEU A 169 -7.61 16.00 -0.68
N ARG A 170 -7.79 14.82 -1.24
CA ARG A 170 -9.13 14.27 -1.52
C ARG A 170 -9.31 12.94 -0.81
N ILE A 171 -10.52 12.74 -0.28
CA ILE A 171 -10.99 11.49 0.28
C ILE A 171 -12.17 11.04 -0.58
N GLU A 172 -12.11 9.81 -1.08
CA GLU A 172 -13.04 9.30 -2.09
C GLU A 172 -13.34 7.83 -1.81
N ASP A 173 -14.62 7.43 -1.89
CA ASP A 173 -14.96 6.03 -1.78
C ASP A 173 -14.61 5.24 -3.06
N PHE A 174 -14.73 3.91 -2.99
CA PHE A 174 -14.41 3.03 -4.12
C PHE A 174 -15.29 3.28 -5.35
N ASP A 175 -16.52 3.79 -5.18
CA ASP A 175 -17.43 4.16 -6.27
C ASP A 175 -17.06 5.49 -6.95
N GLY A 176 -16.08 6.22 -6.44
CA GLY A 176 -15.65 7.50 -6.97
C GLY A 176 -16.41 8.70 -6.42
N ASN A 177 -17.16 8.54 -5.33
CA ASN A 177 -17.84 9.66 -4.68
C ASN A 177 -16.87 10.40 -3.75
N VAL A 178 -16.65 11.68 -4.02
CA VAL A 178 -15.80 12.52 -3.17
C VAL A 178 -16.49 12.77 -1.83
N LYS A 179 -15.93 12.25 -0.76
CA LYS A 179 -16.41 12.45 0.62
C LYS A 179 -15.91 13.75 1.22
N LYS A 180 -14.66 14.11 0.89
CA LYS A 180 -14.02 15.32 1.39
C LYS A 180 -12.96 15.81 0.42
N GLU A 181 -12.89 17.12 0.26
CA GLU A 181 -11.79 17.79 -0.42
C GLU A 181 -11.26 18.91 0.49
N TYR A 182 -9.95 19.01 0.61
CA TYR A 182 -9.27 20.05 1.34
C TYR A 182 -8.26 20.75 0.45
N GLN A 183 -8.39 22.05 0.37
CA GLN A 183 -7.48 22.95 -0.34
C GLN A 183 -7.35 24.26 0.42
N LYS A 184 -6.21 24.90 0.34
CA LYS A 184 -5.98 26.23 0.91
C LYS A 184 -5.12 27.08 0.01
N ASP A 185 -5.61 28.22 -0.38
CA ASP A 185 -4.94 29.12 -1.32
C ASP A 185 -3.54 29.51 -0.84
N GLY A 186 -2.55 29.35 -1.71
CA GLY A 186 -1.16 29.66 -1.45
C GLY A 186 -0.43 28.75 -0.46
N LEU A 187 -1.12 27.72 0.05
CA LEU A 187 -0.53 26.73 0.96
C LEU A 187 -0.59 25.31 0.36
N TYR A 188 0.37 24.49 0.75
CA TYR A 188 0.56 23.14 0.27
C TYR A 188 0.75 22.21 1.46
N ILE A 189 0.23 21.00 1.37
CA ILE A 189 0.48 19.96 2.37
C ILE A 189 1.83 19.32 2.03
N THR A 190 2.79 19.42 2.92
CA THR A 190 4.17 18.93 2.73
C THR A 190 4.47 17.73 3.61
N ASP A 191 3.80 17.61 4.73
CA ASP A 191 3.85 16.44 5.62
C ASP A 191 2.43 16.03 5.98
N ILE A 192 2.16 14.71 6.02
CA ILE A 192 0.83 14.17 6.30
C ILE A 192 0.95 12.81 6.98
N SER A 193 0.16 12.63 8.02
CA SER A 193 -0.03 11.35 8.70
C SER A 193 -1.51 11.00 8.77
N VAL A 194 -1.82 9.74 8.52
CA VAL A 194 -3.18 9.20 8.57
C VAL A 194 -3.28 8.28 9.76
N GLY A 195 -4.20 8.59 10.66
CA GLY A 195 -4.62 7.71 11.74
C GLY A 195 -6.06 7.24 11.53
N SER A 196 -6.55 6.36 12.38
CA SER A 196 -7.88 5.74 12.25
C SER A 196 -9.05 6.76 12.30
N THR A 197 -8.86 7.90 12.97
CA THR A 197 -9.91 8.93 13.14
C THR A 197 -9.44 10.33 12.81
N LEU A 198 -8.15 10.51 12.53
CA LEU A 198 -7.54 11.83 12.35
C LEU A 198 -6.49 11.79 11.25
N ILE A 199 -6.60 12.73 10.31
CA ILE A 199 -5.54 13.03 9.35
C ILE A 199 -4.91 14.34 9.80
N GLU A 200 -3.63 14.31 10.16
CA GLU A 200 -2.86 15.49 10.53
C GLU A 200 -1.90 15.85 9.41
N PHE A 201 -1.77 17.14 9.12
CA PHE A 201 -0.87 17.58 8.08
C PHE A 201 -0.28 18.97 8.36
N GLU A 202 0.90 19.19 7.79
CA GLU A 202 1.59 20.46 7.80
C GLU A 202 1.29 21.25 6.53
N LEU A 203 0.90 22.50 6.70
CA LEU A 203 0.69 23.46 5.62
C LEU A 203 1.93 24.34 5.49
N SER A 204 2.48 24.39 4.28
CA SER A 204 3.68 25.15 3.94
C SER A 204 3.43 26.08 2.78
N ALA A 205 4.12 27.22 2.77
CA ALA A 205 4.16 28.14 1.63
C ALA A 205 5.43 27.92 0.81
N LYS A 206 5.36 28.18 -0.50
CA LYS A 206 6.58 28.21 -1.33
C LYS A 206 7.47 29.39 -0.95
N SER A 207 8.75 29.13 -0.81
CA SER A 207 9.80 30.15 -0.65
C SER A 207 10.68 30.12 -1.90
N GLY A 208 10.35 30.95 -2.87
CA GLY A 208 10.92 30.86 -4.21
C GLY A 208 10.56 29.56 -4.92
N ASP A 209 11.45 29.10 -5.78
CA ASP A 209 11.24 27.90 -6.61
C ASP A 209 11.95 26.64 -6.05
N ALA A 210 12.59 26.76 -4.88
CA ALA A 210 13.48 25.71 -4.37
C ALA A 210 12.99 25.05 -3.06
N ALA A 211 12.12 25.70 -2.29
CA ALA A 211 11.78 25.21 -0.95
C ALA A 211 10.33 25.47 -0.55
N TYR A 212 9.86 24.66 0.39
CA TYR A 212 8.65 24.90 1.18
C TYR A 212 9.04 25.36 2.60
N VAL A 213 8.28 26.32 3.16
CA VAL A 213 8.45 26.79 4.52
C VAL A 213 7.17 26.52 5.29
N ALA A 214 7.29 25.75 6.36
CA ALA A 214 6.20 25.41 7.25
C ALA A 214 5.51 26.67 7.82
N GLN A 215 4.20 26.69 7.81
CA GLN A 215 3.39 27.80 8.30
C GLN A 215 2.56 27.38 9.52
N LYS A 216 1.80 26.29 9.41
CA LYS A 216 0.91 25.80 10.46
C LYS A 216 0.52 24.36 10.23
N LYS A 217 0.02 23.73 11.28
CA LYS A 217 -0.64 22.42 11.19
C LYS A 217 -2.16 22.59 11.04
N ASP A 218 -2.78 21.63 10.37
CA ASP A 218 -4.23 21.51 10.25
C ASP A 218 -4.60 20.04 10.24
N ASN A 219 -5.90 19.73 10.30
CA ASN A 219 -6.36 18.34 10.37
C ASN A 219 -7.75 18.14 9.76
N ILE A 220 -8.05 16.88 9.47
CA ILE A 220 -9.39 16.40 9.12
C ILE A 220 -9.76 15.31 10.13
N MET A 221 -10.87 15.48 10.83
CA MET A 221 -11.38 14.51 11.78
C MET A 221 -12.48 13.67 11.15
N ASN A 222 -12.45 12.37 11.45
CA ASN A 222 -13.53 11.44 11.13
C ASN A 222 -14.23 11.00 12.42
N ASN A 223 -15.52 11.22 12.48
CA ASN A 223 -16.32 10.84 13.64
C ASN A 223 -16.89 9.40 13.55
N LYS A 224 -16.65 8.69 12.45
CA LYS A 224 -17.03 7.28 12.32
C LYS A 224 -15.94 6.40 12.94
N LYS A 225 -16.34 5.45 13.77
CA LYS A 225 -15.43 4.39 14.21
C LYS A 225 -15.25 3.40 13.07
N ALA A 226 -13.99 3.04 12.78
CA ALA A 226 -13.71 1.91 11.89
C ALA A 226 -14.33 0.63 12.46
N ALA A 227 -14.79 -0.25 11.59
CA ALA A 227 -15.19 -1.60 11.99
C ALA A 227 -13.94 -2.32 12.55
N ALA A 228 -14.13 -3.06 13.65
CA ALA A 228 -13.03 -3.85 14.20
C ALA A 228 -12.68 -4.99 13.23
N ASN A 229 -11.45 -5.04 12.79
CA ASN A 229 -10.97 -6.16 11.99
C ASN A 229 -10.78 -7.40 12.86
N THR A 230 -11.20 -8.55 12.35
CA THR A 230 -11.06 -9.85 13.03
C THR A 230 -9.79 -10.60 12.59
N VAL A 231 -9.13 -10.17 11.52
CA VAL A 231 -7.88 -10.80 11.03
C VAL A 231 -6.68 -10.09 11.65
N LYS A 232 -5.87 -10.85 12.36
CA LYS A 232 -4.63 -10.37 12.98
C LYS A 232 -3.44 -11.02 12.31
N VAL A 233 -2.53 -10.23 11.74
CA VAL A 233 -1.26 -10.71 11.23
C VAL A 233 -0.20 -10.57 12.31
N GLU A 234 0.41 -11.68 12.71
CA GLU A 234 1.54 -11.71 13.64
C GLU A 234 2.79 -12.19 12.90
N MET A 235 3.85 -11.43 12.99
CA MET A 235 5.15 -11.83 12.45
C MET A 235 6.09 -12.23 13.57
N SER A 236 6.78 -13.34 13.39
CA SER A 236 7.85 -13.76 14.29
C SER A 236 9.06 -14.22 13.48
N SER A 237 10.25 -13.88 13.95
CA SER A 237 11.49 -14.41 13.39
C SER A 237 12.12 -15.37 14.40
N ALA A 238 12.53 -16.55 13.95
CA ALA A 238 13.33 -17.47 14.74
C ALA A 238 14.72 -17.59 14.11
N ALA A 239 15.76 -17.12 14.84
CA ALA A 239 17.14 -17.44 14.47
C ALA A 239 17.41 -18.90 14.82
N ARG A 240 17.83 -19.69 13.85
CA ARG A 240 18.34 -21.04 14.12
C ARG A 240 19.74 -20.89 14.70
N THR A 241 19.88 -21.07 16.00
CA THR A 241 21.21 -21.32 16.60
C THR A 241 21.65 -22.72 16.13
N GLY A 242 22.67 -22.76 15.27
CA GLY A 242 23.30 -23.98 14.81
C GLY A 242 24.04 -24.70 15.91
#